data_6f353b88c4a54b5abca8035ccd66247b
#
_entry.id   6f353b88c4a54b5abca8035ccd66247b
#
_cell.length_a   1.000
_cell.length_b   1.000
_cell.length_c   1.000
_cell.angle_alpha   90.00
_cell.angle_beta   90.00
_cell.angle_gamma   90.00
#
_symmetry.space_group_name_H-M   'P 1'
#
loop_
_entity.id
_entity.type
_entity.pdbx_description
1 polymer ?
#
loop_
_entity_poly.entity_id
_entity_poly.type
_entity_poly.pdbx_seq_one_letter_code
_entity_poly.pdbx_strand_id
1 'polypeptide(L)'
;MPGKLRKNSYKVCSRCGENKNLTRFTLKVKRGTFPASDPRGYRPECNDCRGVRNARVADPNWVAPEGKTLGRPRIHENAAQQKRCARRRARILCLRYAADKGCQKCGERDPRLLEFDHLDPSTKSFTIAQILSKGYAWSSEALRQEVRKCRILCSNCHRLHTIEQQGYYSHPEVKAELQELFKKYDIEE
;
A
#
# COMPACT_ATOMS: atom_id res chain seq x y z
N MET A 1 -21.92 10.40 -36.08
CA MET A 1 -22.86 11.23 -35.29
C MET A 1 -23.18 10.50 -34.00
N PRO A 2 -23.07 11.10 -32.81
CA PRO A 2 -23.46 10.42 -31.56
C PRO A 2 -24.97 10.30 -31.53
N GLY A 3 -25.47 9.06 -31.44
CA GLY A 3 -26.89 8.74 -31.35
C GLY A 3 -27.56 9.53 -30.21
N LYS A 4 -28.52 10.39 -30.55
CA LYS A 4 -29.35 11.09 -29.56
C LYS A 4 -30.02 10.06 -28.66
N LEU A 5 -29.84 10.17 -27.33
CA LEU A 5 -30.60 9.42 -26.34
C LEU A 5 -32.10 9.56 -26.66
N ARG A 6 -32.78 8.43 -26.88
CA ARG A 6 -34.24 8.44 -27.00
C ARG A 6 -34.79 8.96 -25.67
N LYS A 7 -35.65 9.99 -25.71
CA LYS A 7 -36.18 10.71 -24.55
C LYS A 7 -36.90 9.84 -23.48
N ASN A 8 -37.16 8.54 -23.77
CA ASN A 8 -38.00 7.65 -22.97
C ASN A 8 -37.30 6.37 -22.46
N SER A 9 -35.97 6.39 -22.29
CA SER A 9 -35.27 5.24 -21.73
C SER A 9 -35.08 5.42 -20.22
N TYR A 10 -35.58 4.48 -19.44
CA TYR A 10 -35.57 4.52 -17.98
C TYR A 10 -34.84 3.32 -17.37
N LYS A 11 -34.39 3.46 -16.13
CA LYS A 11 -33.76 2.41 -15.36
C LYS A 11 -34.09 2.59 -13.87
N VAL A 12 -34.38 1.47 -13.20
CA VAL A 12 -34.54 1.46 -11.74
C VAL A 12 -33.15 1.57 -11.09
N CYS A 13 -33.00 2.53 -10.20
CA CYS A 13 -31.80 2.67 -9.40
C CYS A 13 -31.74 1.56 -8.34
N SER A 14 -30.67 0.78 -8.31
CA SER A 14 -30.48 -0.30 -7.33
C SER A 14 -30.40 0.18 -5.88
N ARG A 15 -30.28 1.50 -5.68
CA ARG A 15 -30.07 2.07 -4.35
C ARG A 15 -31.31 2.77 -3.76
N CYS A 16 -32.00 3.60 -4.54
CA CYS A 16 -33.21 4.27 -4.08
C CYS A 16 -34.51 3.60 -4.58
N GLY A 17 -34.41 2.59 -5.46
CA GLY A 17 -35.58 1.92 -6.03
C GLY A 17 -36.36 2.74 -7.04
N GLU A 18 -36.02 4.00 -7.25
CA GLU A 18 -36.76 4.88 -8.15
C GLU A 18 -36.44 4.60 -9.62
N ASN A 19 -37.48 4.61 -10.46
CA ASN A 19 -37.35 4.51 -11.90
C ASN A 19 -37.01 5.89 -12.48
N LYS A 20 -35.75 6.04 -12.96
CA LYS A 20 -35.22 7.31 -13.45
C LYS A 20 -34.78 7.22 -14.90
N ASN A 21 -34.84 8.36 -15.63
CA ASN A 21 -34.30 8.46 -16.99
C ASN A 21 -32.81 8.10 -17.02
N LEU A 22 -32.34 7.46 -18.08
CA LEU A 22 -30.92 7.04 -18.23
C LEU A 22 -29.94 8.20 -18.14
N THR A 23 -30.36 9.45 -18.43
CA THR A 23 -29.54 10.66 -18.22
C THR A 23 -29.11 10.86 -16.77
N ARG A 24 -29.83 10.27 -15.84
CA ARG A 24 -29.53 10.30 -14.38
C ARG A 24 -28.53 9.22 -13.95
N PHE A 25 -27.96 8.46 -14.88
CA PHE A 25 -26.98 7.42 -14.63
C PHE A 25 -25.70 7.66 -15.42
N THR A 26 -24.56 7.31 -14.85
CA THR A 26 -23.28 7.36 -15.55
C THR A 26 -23.06 6.10 -16.38
N LEU A 27 -22.52 6.25 -17.59
CA LEU A 27 -22.09 5.12 -18.42
C LEU A 27 -21.06 4.25 -17.69
N LYS A 28 -21.25 2.94 -17.79
CA LYS A 28 -20.35 1.92 -17.19
C LYS A 28 -19.28 1.45 -18.18
N VAL A 29 -19.58 1.46 -19.47
CA VAL A 29 -18.77 0.90 -20.54
C VAL A 29 -18.39 2.00 -21.56
N LYS A 30 -17.43 1.68 -22.45
CA LYS A 30 -17.09 2.60 -23.55
C LYS A 30 -18.30 2.85 -24.44
N ARG A 31 -18.43 4.10 -24.92
CA ARG A 31 -19.49 4.43 -25.90
C ARG A 31 -19.41 3.49 -27.09
N GLY A 32 -20.53 3.01 -27.56
CA GLY A 32 -20.64 2.10 -28.69
C GLY A 32 -20.72 0.60 -28.34
N THR A 33 -20.41 0.20 -27.09
CA THR A 33 -20.57 -1.21 -26.66
C THR A 33 -22.04 -1.63 -26.54
N PHE A 34 -22.91 -0.69 -26.15
CA PHE A 34 -24.36 -0.88 -26.11
C PHE A 34 -25.05 0.32 -26.77
N PRO A 35 -26.26 0.15 -27.35
CA PRO A 35 -27.09 1.27 -27.76
C PRO A 35 -27.28 2.29 -26.64
N ALA A 36 -27.35 3.57 -26.95
CA ALA A 36 -27.50 4.63 -25.95
C ALA A 36 -28.80 4.51 -25.12
N SER A 37 -29.78 3.77 -25.60
CA SER A 37 -31.04 3.46 -24.92
C SER A 37 -31.00 2.19 -24.06
N ASP A 38 -29.90 1.41 -24.12
CA ASP A 38 -29.78 0.15 -23.38
C ASP A 38 -29.36 0.39 -21.92
N PRO A 39 -30.23 0.10 -20.94
CA PRO A 39 -29.91 0.34 -19.53
C PRO A 39 -28.73 -0.48 -19.00
N ARG A 40 -28.31 -1.55 -19.69
CA ARG A 40 -27.15 -2.38 -19.29
C ARG A 40 -25.83 -1.64 -19.41
N GLY A 41 -25.75 -0.66 -20.32
CA GLY A 41 -24.57 0.21 -20.51
C GLY A 41 -24.36 1.20 -19.38
N TYR A 42 -25.29 1.36 -18.46
CA TYR A 42 -25.25 2.35 -17.38
C TYR A 42 -25.01 1.71 -16.01
N ARG A 43 -24.43 2.49 -15.09
CA ARG A 43 -24.20 2.04 -13.71
C ARG A 43 -25.53 1.72 -13.02
N PRO A 44 -25.55 0.80 -12.04
CA PRO A 44 -26.78 0.41 -11.35
C PRO A 44 -27.34 1.53 -10.46
N GLU A 45 -26.50 2.41 -9.95
CA GLU A 45 -26.89 3.52 -9.07
C GLU A 45 -27.03 4.84 -9.86
N CYS A 46 -28.08 5.62 -9.58
CA CYS A 46 -28.25 6.95 -10.16
C CYS A 46 -27.21 7.96 -9.65
N ASN A 47 -27.04 9.07 -10.37
CA ASN A 47 -26.06 10.11 -10.04
C ASN A 47 -26.32 10.76 -8.67
N ASP A 48 -27.60 10.91 -8.28
CA ASP A 48 -27.98 11.48 -6.99
C ASP A 48 -27.51 10.60 -5.83
N CYS A 49 -27.74 9.29 -5.89
CA CYS A 49 -27.27 8.33 -4.89
C CYS A 49 -25.73 8.25 -4.82
N ARG A 50 -25.06 8.48 -5.94
CA ARG A 50 -23.60 8.57 -6.01
C ARG A 50 -23.08 9.89 -5.43
N GLY A 51 -23.79 11.01 -5.68
CA GLY A 51 -23.48 12.32 -5.09
C GLY A 51 -23.55 12.30 -3.57
N VAL A 52 -24.59 11.69 -3.01
CA VAL A 52 -24.75 11.48 -1.56
C VAL A 52 -23.56 10.71 -0.95
N ARG A 53 -23.03 9.70 -1.66
CA ARG A 53 -21.84 8.98 -1.24
C ARG A 53 -20.60 9.87 -1.19
N ASN A 54 -20.44 10.75 -2.16
CA ASN A 54 -19.31 11.67 -2.23
C ASN A 54 -19.41 12.75 -1.16
N ALA A 55 -20.61 13.26 -0.88
CA ALA A 55 -20.87 14.25 0.18
C ALA A 55 -20.45 13.74 1.56
N ARG A 56 -20.72 12.46 1.88
CA ARG A 56 -20.30 11.84 3.15
C ARG A 56 -18.79 11.84 3.37
N VAL A 57 -18.00 11.82 2.29
CA VAL A 57 -16.52 11.83 2.38
C VAL A 57 -16.00 13.23 2.66
N ALA A 58 -16.72 14.26 2.20
CA ALA A 58 -16.35 15.66 2.37
C ALA A 58 -16.73 16.21 3.75
N ASP A 59 -17.80 15.68 4.37
CA ASP A 59 -18.29 16.11 5.66
C ASP A 59 -18.24 14.95 6.69
N PRO A 60 -17.36 15.01 7.71
CA PRO A 60 -17.27 13.99 8.74
C PRO A 60 -18.53 13.86 9.62
N ASN A 61 -19.36 14.92 9.72
CA ASN A 61 -20.60 14.93 10.49
C ASN A 61 -21.84 14.55 9.65
N TRP A 62 -21.63 14.21 8.37
CA TRP A 62 -22.73 13.90 7.47
C TRP A 62 -23.48 12.62 7.89
N VAL A 63 -24.79 12.73 8.05
CA VAL A 63 -25.70 11.62 8.37
C VAL A 63 -26.42 11.15 7.10
N ALA A 64 -26.49 9.83 6.90
CA ALA A 64 -27.21 9.28 5.76
C ALA A 64 -28.70 9.58 5.85
N PRO A 65 -29.38 10.01 4.76
CA PRO A 65 -30.82 10.08 4.72
C PRO A 65 -31.46 8.73 5.05
N GLU A 66 -32.55 8.72 5.77
CA GLU A 66 -33.28 7.51 6.16
C GLU A 66 -33.58 6.60 4.95
N GLY A 67 -33.45 5.30 5.16
CA GLY A 67 -33.70 4.26 4.13
C GLY A 67 -32.60 4.11 3.07
N LYS A 68 -31.48 4.85 3.15
CA LYS A 68 -30.37 4.73 2.19
C LYS A 68 -29.15 4.04 2.80
N THR A 69 -28.88 2.81 2.38
CA THR A 69 -27.60 2.14 2.69
C THR A 69 -26.49 2.72 1.82
N LEU A 70 -25.53 3.36 2.45
CA LEU A 70 -24.36 3.90 1.77
C LEU A 70 -23.26 2.85 1.72
N GLY A 71 -22.74 2.57 0.52
CA GLY A 71 -21.52 1.77 0.36
C GLY A 71 -20.34 2.44 1.09
N ARG A 72 -19.28 1.67 1.32
CA ARG A 72 -18.06 2.15 1.97
C ARG A 72 -17.59 3.46 1.30
N PRO A 73 -17.39 4.56 2.06
CA PRO A 73 -16.94 5.82 1.49
C PRO A 73 -15.59 5.64 0.78
N ARG A 74 -15.41 6.29 -0.35
CA ARG A 74 -14.09 6.43 -0.95
C ARG A 74 -13.34 7.49 -0.15
N ILE A 75 -12.38 7.06 0.65
CA ILE A 75 -11.56 7.94 1.49
C ILE A 75 -10.59 8.79 0.63
N HIS A 76 -10.50 8.50 -0.68
CA HIS A 76 -9.50 9.12 -1.55
C HIS A 76 -10.13 9.65 -2.83
N GLU A 77 -9.83 10.89 -3.16
CA GLU A 77 -10.37 11.59 -4.33
C GLU A 77 -9.75 11.09 -5.65
N ASN A 78 -8.50 10.61 -5.59
CA ASN A 78 -7.78 10.17 -6.79
C ASN A 78 -6.86 8.96 -6.54
N ALA A 79 -6.40 8.32 -7.61
CA ALA A 79 -5.53 7.14 -7.57
C ALA A 79 -4.16 7.42 -6.91
N ALA A 80 -3.64 8.64 -7.03
CA ALA A 80 -2.38 9.03 -6.41
C ALA A 80 -2.47 9.04 -4.88
N GLN A 81 -3.57 9.58 -4.35
CA GLN A 81 -3.85 9.58 -2.90
C GLN A 81 -4.06 8.17 -2.36
N GLN A 82 -4.77 7.31 -3.10
CA GLN A 82 -4.92 5.89 -2.74
C GLN A 82 -3.55 5.19 -2.63
N LYS A 83 -2.67 5.40 -3.61
CA LYS A 83 -1.31 4.85 -3.61
C LYS A 83 -0.48 5.37 -2.43
N ARG A 84 -0.56 6.67 -2.11
CA ARG A 84 0.13 7.25 -0.94
C ARG A 84 -0.32 6.59 0.36
N CYS A 85 -1.62 6.41 0.54
CA CYS A 85 -2.17 5.76 1.73
C CYS A 85 -1.81 4.28 1.81
N ALA A 86 -1.82 3.56 0.69
CA ALA A 86 -1.38 2.17 0.65
C ALA A 86 0.11 2.03 1.05
N ARG A 87 0.98 2.89 0.51
CA ARG A 87 2.41 2.94 0.88
C ARG A 87 2.61 3.23 2.37
N ARG A 88 1.89 4.22 2.91
CA ARG A 88 1.97 4.58 4.33
C ARG A 88 1.55 3.41 5.22
N ARG A 89 0.43 2.76 4.90
CA ARG A 89 -0.05 1.58 5.65
C ARG A 89 0.94 0.42 5.58
N ALA A 90 1.48 0.11 4.40
CA ALA A 90 2.46 -0.95 4.26
C ALA A 90 3.73 -0.65 5.07
N ARG A 91 4.22 0.60 5.05
CA ARG A 91 5.36 1.02 5.88
C ARG A 91 5.10 0.84 7.38
N ILE A 92 3.92 1.26 7.87
CA ILE A 92 3.53 1.08 9.29
C ILE A 92 3.53 -0.41 9.66
N LEU A 93 3.01 -1.28 8.80
CA LEU A 93 2.98 -2.72 9.06
C LEU A 93 4.38 -3.34 9.05
N CYS A 94 5.28 -2.89 8.16
CA CYS A 94 6.69 -3.29 8.20
C CYS A 94 7.37 -2.87 9.51
N LEU A 95 7.15 -1.62 9.97
CA LEU A 95 7.71 -1.14 11.23
C LEU A 95 7.20 -1.95 12.43
N ARG A 96 5.90 -2.24 12.47
CA ARG A 96 5.31 -3.10 13.52
C ARG A 96 5.92 -4.50 13.49
N TYR A 97 5.97 -5.12 12.32
CA TYR A 97 6.57 -6.44 12.17
C TYR A 97 8.03 -6.47 12.64
N ALA A 98 8.83 -5.45 12.27
CA ALA A 98 10.21 -5.35 12.71
C ALA A 98 10.32 -5.19 14.24
N ALA A 99 9.52 -4.30 14.83
CA ALA A 99 9.50 -4.08 16.28
C ALA A 99 9.06 -5.32 17.08
N ASP A 100 8.05 -6.05 16.57
CA ASP A 100 7.57 -7.29 17.18
C ASP A 100 8.67 -8.37 17.21
N LYS A 101 9.48 -8.45 16.17
CA LYS A 101 10.62 -9.36 16.07
C LYS A 101 11.82 -8.90 16.91
N GLY A 102 12.12 -7.60 16.83
CA GLY A 102 13.36 -7.03 17.36
C GLY A 102 14.60 -7.44 16.57
N CYS A 103 15.73 -6.84 16.89
CA CYS A 103 17.02 -7.24 16.36
C CYS A 103 17.37 -8.66 16.82
N GLN A 104 17.58 -9.57 15.88
CA GLN A 104 17.89 -10.97 16.20
C GLN A 104 19.32 -11.20 16.71
N LYS A 105 20.18 -10.16 16.72
CA LYS A 105 21.55 -10.23 17.26
C LYS A 105 21.65 -9.60 18.64
N CYS A 106 21.08 -8.40 18.88
CA CYS A 106 21.23 -7.66 20.15
C CYS A 106 19.92 -7.36 20.89
N GLY A 107 18.76 -7.71 20.33
CA GLY A 107 17.46 -7.49 20.97
C GLY A 107 16.88 -6.08 20.85
N GLU A 108 17.55 -5.14 20.17
CA GLU A 108 17.02 -3.78 19.92
C GLU A 108 15.62 -3.84 19.31
N ARG A 109 14.69 -2.99 19.79
CA ARG A 109 13.28 -2.97 19.36
C ARG A 109 12.81 -1.61 18.83
N ASP A 110 13.66 -0.57 18.86
CA ASP A 110 13.26 0.71 18.27
C ASP A 110 13.06 0.55 16.76
N PRO A 111 11.82 0.68 16.25
CA PRO A 111 11.53 0.46 14.83
C PRO A 111 12.25 1.43 13.89
N ARG A 112 12.80 2.53 14.39
CA ARG A 112 13.59 3.48 13.61
C ARG A 112 14.97 2.95 13.28
N LEU A 113 15.48 2.03 14.08
CA LEU A 113 16.81 1.42 13.97
C LEU A 113 16.78 0.05 13.30
N LEU A 114 15.58 -0.54 13.09
CA LEU A 114 15.43 -1.91 12.59
C LEU A 114 15.35 -1.95 11.07
N GLU A 115 16.10 -2.86 10.47
CA GLU A 115 16.22 -3.08 9.03
C GLU A 115 15.94 -4.55 8.67
N PHE A 116 15.50 -4.75 7.41
CA PHE A 116 15.30 -6.07 6.83
C PHE A 116 16.59 -6.50 6.14
N ASP A 117 17.27 -7.47 6.70
CA ASP A 117 18.50 -8.06 6.17
C ASP A 117 18.21 -9.43 5.54
N HIS A 118 18.57 -9.61 4.26
CA HIS A 118 18.36 -10.88 3.56
C HIS A 118 19.33 -11.94 4.08
N LEU A 119 18.77 -13.07 4.51
CA LEU A 119 19.57 -14.22 4.99
C LEU A 119 20.53 -14.72 3.91
N ASP A 120 20.05 -14.76 2.67
CA ASP A 120 20.86 -15.12 1.49
C ASP A 120 20.71 -14.02 0.43
N PRO A 121 21.78 -13.23 0.18
CA PRO A 121 21.76 -12.17 -0.83
C PRO A 121 21.46 -12.67 -2.25
N SER A 122 21.75 -13.92 -2.57
CA SER A 122 21.52 -14.49 -3.92
C SER A 122 20.03 -14.67 -4.21
N THR A 123 19.20 -14.84 -3.18
CA THR A 123 17.73 -15.00 -3.29
C THR A 123 16.97 -13.68 -3.33
N LYS A 124 17.66 -12.56 -3.15
CA LYS A 124 17.07 -11.23 -3.10
C LYS A 124 16.52 -10.80 -4.45
N SER A 125 15.21 -10.57 -4.53
CA SER A 125 14.58 -10.04 -5.73
C SER A 125 14.57 -8.50 -5.74
N PHE A 126 14.40 -7.87 -4.56
CA PHE A 126 14.41 -6.41 -4.37
C PHE A 126 14.57 -6.07 -2.87
N THR A 127 14.88 -4.81 -2.56
CA THR A 127 14.86 -4.38 -1.16
C THR A 127 13.42 -4.12 -0.71
N ILE A 128 13.13 -4.34 0.58
CA ILE A 128 11.80 -4.01 1.15
C ILE A 128 11.47 -2.53 0.93
N ALA A 129 12.44 -1.62 1.02
CA ALA A 129 12.27 -0.20 0.73
C ALA A 129 11.86 0.05 -0.73
N GLN A 130 12.44 -0.65 -1.71
CA GLN A 130 12.08 -0.52 -3.13
C GLN A 130 10.64 -0.98 -3.39
N ILE A 131 10.21 -2.12 -2.83
CA ILE A 131 8.85 -2.62 -3.06
C ILE A 131 7.81 -1.71 -2.41
N LEU A 132 8.10 -1.17 -1.23
CA LEU A 132 7.25 -0.19 -0.56
C LEU A 132 7.15 1.12 -1.36
N SER A 133 8.24 1.59 -1.98
CA SER A 133 8.24 2.79 -2.82
C SER A 133 7.39 2.61 -4.09
N LYS A 134 7.34 1.41 -4.66
CA LYS A 134 6.47 1.06 -5.78
C LYS A 134 4.98 1.01 -5.40
N GLY A 135 4.64 1.03 -4.11
CA GLY A 135 3.27 1.11 -3.61
C GLY A 135 2.58 -0.24 -3.43
N TYR A 136 3.35 -1.30 -3.27
CA TYR A 136 2.79 -2.60 -2.91
C TYR A 136 2.13 -2.54 -1.52
N ALA A 137 0.98 -3.18 -1.41
CA ALA A 137 0.30 -3.34 -0.12
C ALA A 137 0.95 -4.45 0.70
N TRP A 138 0.82 -4.41 2.02
CA TRP A 138 1.26 -5.51 2.90
C TRP A 138 0.62 -6.86 2.56
N SER A 139 -0.60 -6.84 2.05
CA SER A 139 -1.29 -8.04 1.56
C SER A 139 -0.71 -8.60 0.25
N SER A 140 0.20 -7.90 -0.41
CA SER A 140 0.87 -8.38 -1.62
C SER A 140 1.71 -9.61 -1.31
N GLU A 141 1.50 -10.69 -2.05
CA GLU A 141 2.29 -11.91 -1.87
C GLU A 141 3.78 -11.67 -2.14
N ALA A 142 4.10 -10.85 -3.14
CA ALA A 142 5.48 -10.48 -3.44
C ALA A 142 6.21 -9.83 -2.25
N LEU A 143 5.54 -8.91 -1.53
CA LEU A 143 6.11 -8.30 -0.32
C LEU A 143 6.28 -9.33 0.79
N ARG A 144 5.27 -10.18 1.03
CA ARG A 144 5.34 -11.19 2.08
C ARG A 144 6.41 -12.24 1.83
N GLN A 145 6.57 -12.69 0.58
CA GLN A 145 7.62 -13.62 0.20
C GLN A 145 9.00 -13.01 0.43
N GLU A 146 9.20 -11.75 0.08
CA GLU A 146 10.48 -11.09 0.29
C GLU A 146 10.79 -10.87 1.77
N VAL A 147 9.79 -10.48 2.57
CA VAL A 147 9.93 -10.35 4.04
C VAL A 147 10.32 -11.67 4.71
N ARG A 148 9.81 -12.82 4.22
CA ARG A 148 10.16 -14.15 4.76
C ARG A 148 11.62 -14.53 4.52
N LYS A 149 12.28 -13.95 3.52
CA LYS A 149 13.72 -14.16 3.23
C LYS A 149 14.63 -13.31 4.12
N CYS A 150 14.04 -12.40 4.89
CA CYS A 150 14.78 -11.45 5.72
C CYS A 150 14.71 -11.82 7.20
N ARG A 151 15.79 -11.55 7.90
CA ARG A 151 15.81 -11.37 9.34
C ARG A 151 15.74 -9.90 9.69
N ILE A 152 15.50 -9.59 10.96
CA ILE A 152 15.50 -8.21 11.46
C ILE A 152 16.79 -7.98 12.22
N LEU A 153 17.55 -6.98 11.81
CA LEU A 153 18.74 -6.50 12.51
C LEU A 153 18.60 -4.99 12.77
N CYS A 154 19.22 -4.50 13.86
CA CYS A 154 19.40 -3.06 13.99
C CYS A 154 20.53 -2.59 13.05
N SER A 155 20.56 -1.28 12.76
CA SER A 155 21.54 -0.68 11.81
C SER A 155 22.98 -1.05 12.16
N ASN A 156 23.34 -1.09 13.45
CA ASN A 156 24.68 -1.46 13.90
C ASN A 156 24.97 -2.95 13.59
N CYS A 157 24.09 -3.84 14.02
CA CYS A 157 24.25 -5.27 13.75
C CYS A 157 24.24 -5.62 12.27
N HIS A 158 23.42 -4.90 11.48
CA HIS A 158 23.37 -5.05 10.02
C HIS A 158 24.69 -4.56 9.37
N ARG A 159 25.22 -3.43 9.84
CA ARG A 159 26.52 -2.93 9.38
C ARG A 159 27.66 -3.91 9.66
N LEU A 160 27.75 -4.43 10.90
CA LEU A 160 28.75 -5.41 11.27
C LEU A 160 28.62 -6.68 10.41
N HIS A 161 27.40 -7.19 10.24
CA HIS A 161 27.17 -8.37 9.38
C HIS A 161 27.60 -8.12 7.93
N THR A 162 27.33 -6.94 7.39
CA THR A 162 27.78 -6.58 6.02
C THR A 162 29.31 -6.52 5.93
N ILE A 163 29.98 -5.99 6.95
CA ILE A 163 31.45 -5.96 7.03
C ILE A 163 32.01 -7.39 7.00
N GLU A 164 31.45 -8.28 7.82
CA GLU A 164 31.84 -9.69 7.86
C GLU A 164 31.61 -10.38 6.51
N GLN A 165 30.43 -10.21 5.92
CA GLN A 165 30.01 -10.81 4.65
C GLN A 165 30.87 -10.35 3.46
N GLN A 166 31.24 -9.08 3.44
CA GLN A 166 32.02 -8.47 2.34
C GLN A 166 33.52 -8.56 2.56
N GLY A 167 33.98 -8.97 3.74
CA GLY A 167 35.39 -9.03 4.06
C GLY A 167 36.10 -7.68 4.04
N TYR A 168 35.40 -6.56 4.36
CA TYR A 168 35.93 -5.20 4.25
C TYR A 168 37.27 -4.98 4.99
N TYR A 169 37.50 -5.70 6.09
CA TYR A 169 38.70 -5.55 6.92
C TYR A 169 39.54 -6.83 6.96
N SER A 170 39.45 -7.66 5.93
CA SER A 170 40.14 -8.96 5.87
C SER A 170 41.63 -8.86 5.54
N HIS A 171 42.10 -7.70 5.00
CA HIS A 171 43.50 -7.51 4.69
C HIS A 171 44.34 -7.59 5.98
N PRO A 172 45.46 -8.37 6.03
CA PRO A 172 46.20 -8.62 7.26
C PRO A 172 46.63 -7.36 8.03
N GLU A 173 47.15 -6.37 7.30
CA GLU A 173 47.57 -5.09 7.92
C GLU A 173 46.41 -4.31 8.54
N VAL A 174 45.27 -4.25 7.84
CA VAL A 174 44.07 -3.57 8.34
C VAL A 174 43.49 -4.30 9.55
N LYS A 175 43.53 -5.64 9.53
CA LYS A 175 43.07 -6.46 10.66
C LYS A 175 43.95 -6.25 11.89
N ALA A 176 45.27 -6.17 11.72
CA ALA A 176 46.20 -5.89 12.82
C ALA A 176 45.95 -4.51 13.44
N GLU A 177 45.79 -3.48 12.61
CA GLU A 177 45.48 -2.13 13.06
C GLU A 177 44.14 -2.06 13.82
N LEU A 178 43.10 -2.75 13.32
CA LEU A 178 41.82 -2.84 14.03
C LEU A 178 41.95 -3.50 15.41
N GLN A 179 42.73 -4.54 15.53
CA GLN A 179 42.94 -5.21 16.83
C GLN A 179 43.63 -4.29 17.82
N GLU A 180 44.61 -3.50 17.38
CA GLU A 180 45.24 -2.48 18.24
C GLU A 180 44.25 -1.38 18.66
N LEU A 181 43.36 -0.93 17.74
CA LEU A 181 42.34 0.04 18.05
C LEU A 181 41.29 -0.53 19.03
N PHE A 182 40.88 -1.79 18.89
CA PHE A 182 39.96 -2.44 19.82
C PHE A 182 40.55 -2.52 21.23
N LYS A 183 41.81 -2.91 21.36
CA LYS A 183 42.50 -2.89 22.66
C LYS A 183 42.58 -1.47 23.23
N LYS A 184 42.96 -0.48 22.41
CA LYS A 184 43.08 0.90 22.83
C LYS A 184 41.80 1.52 23.38
N TYR A 185 40.65 1.14 22.78
CA TYR A 185 39.35 1.74 23.11
C TYR A 185 38.42 0.77 23.90
N ASP A 186 38.96 -0.34 24.38
CA ASP A 186 38.22 -1.35 25.17
C ASP A 186 36.93 -1.82 24.47
N ILE A 187 37.06 -2.12 23.17
CA ILE A 187 35.96 -2.61 22.33
C ILE A 187 35.98 -4.13 22.30
N GLU A 188 34.87 -4.75 22.72
CA GLU A 188 34.66 -6.20 22.59
C GLU A 188 34.37 -6.57 21.13
N GLU A 189 34.95 -7.68 20.62
CA GLU A 189 34.72 -8.20 19.26
C GLU A 189 33.33 -8.88 19.12
#